data_56808d706dc1db8ea0c3d221fcbbf74a
#
_entry.id   56808d706dc1db8ea0c3d221fcbbf74a
#
_cell.length_a   1.000
_cell.length_b   1.000
_cell.length_c   1.000
_cell.angle_alpha   90.00
_cell.angle_beta   90.00
_cell.angle_gamma   90.00
#
_symmetry.space_group_name_H-M   'P 1'
#
loop_
_entity.id
_entity.type
_entity.pdbx_description
1 polymer ?
#
loop_
_entity_poly.entity_id
_entity_poly.type
_entity_poly.pdbx_seq_one_letter_code
_entity_poly.pdbx_strand_id
1 'polypeptide(L)'
;MIDSFRIVGARGRVGSAVSTRLSERGVRLGEDEPELVLLCVPDRAIADVARRIEPGPWVAHVSGATPLSALDPHERRFGMHPLQSFSKTRGPEQLDRAWAAITAEGDEARDLGFWLAETLGLRPFELDDASRAAYHAGAAVASNYLVTLRAAAGSLLEAAGAPPEALSPLMRGVIENGFELTGPIARGDWGTVERHLAVIREERPELEELYLVLAEATAAIAGQEMPSNRLLLGSGGAR
;
A
#
# COMPACT_ATOMS: atom_id res chain seq x y z
N MET A 1 26.08 13.71 -10.04
CA MET A 1 25.09 13.63 -8.95
C MET A 1 24.22 14.86 -9.05
N ILE A 2 22.91 14.70 -8.96
CA ILE A 2 21.94 15.79 -8.96
C ILE A 2 21.91 16.42 -7.57
N ASP A 3 21.96 17.73 -7.47
CA ASP A 3 21.98 18.45 -6.18
C ASP A 3 20.89 19.53 -6.05
N SER A 4 20.09 19.74 -7.13
CA SER A 4 19.01 20.72 -7.15
C SER A 4 17.68 20.12 -7.59
N PHE A 5 16.63 20.33 -6.76
CA PHE A 5 15.32 19.72 -6.91
C PHE A 5 14.18 20.73 -6.85
N ARG A 6 13.14 20.48 -7.64
CA ARG A 6 11.82 21.06 -7.44
C ARG A 6 10.82 19.95 -7.13
N ILE A 7 10.14 20.05 -5.97
CA ILE A 7 9.13 19.08 -5.56
C ILE A 7 7.74 19.70 -5.75
N VAL A 8 7.02 19.21 -6.74
CA VAL A 8 5.62 19.60 -6.95
C VAL A 8 4.74 18.76 -6.04
N GLY A 9 3.99 19.41 -5.15
CA GLY A 9 3.23 18.72 -4.10
C GLY A 9 3.99 18.52 -2.78
N ALA A 10 5.02 19.32 -2.50
CA ALA A 10 5.84 19.28 -1.29
C ALA A 10 5.05 19.31 0.04
N ARG A 11 3.81 19.86 0.05
CA ARG A 11 2.92 19.89 1.23
C ARG A 11 2.03 18.65 1.36
N GLY A 12 2.10 17.70 0.43
CA GLY A 12 1.40 16.41 0.47
C GLY A 12 2.04 15.45 1.48
N ARG A 13 1.40 14.28 1.73
CA ARG A 13 1.94 13.27 2.67
C ARG A 13 3.33 12.77 2.26
N VAL A 14 3.48 12.37 1.01
CA VAL A 14 4.77 11.90 0.45
C VAL A 14 5.72 13.07 0.28
N GLY A 15 5.25 14.15 -0.37
CA GLY A 15 6.09 15.31 -0.70
C GLY A 15 6.72 15.96 0.52
N SER A 16 6.01 16.05 1.65
CA SER A 16 6.60 16.63 2.88
C SER A 16 7.71 15.75 3.46
N ALA A 17 7.50 14.42 3.53
CA ALA A 17 8.53 13.51 4.01
C ALA A 17 9.78 13.53 3.12
N VAL A 18 9.58 13.53 1.79
CA VAL A 18 10.67 13.60 0.80
C VAL A 18 11.39 14.92 0.88
N SER A 19 10.67 16.07 0.92
CA SER A 19 11.28 17.40 1.03
C SER A 19 12.14 17.53 2.28
N THR A 20 11.62 17.10 3.43
CA THR A 20 12.35 17.17 4.69
C THR A 20 13.61 16.30 4.62
N ARG A 21 13.51 15.05 4.13
CA ARG A 21 14.66 14.16 4.01
C ARG A 21 15.74 14.72 3.06
N LEU A 22 15.36 15.23 1.90
CA LEU A 22 16.33 15.83 0.96
C LEU A 22 17.02 17.05 1.57
N SER A 23 16.29 17.90 2.30
CA SER A 23 16.88 19.02 3.03
C SER A 23 17.87 18.57 4.11
N GLU A 24 17.54 17.52 4.88
CA GLU A 24 18.46 16.90 5.86
C GLU A 24 19.75 16.37 5.22
N ARG A 25 19.68 15.96 3.93
CA ARG A 25 20.81 15.49 3.14
C ARG A 25 21.58 16.59 2.41
N GLY A 26 21.20 17.86 2.61
CA GLY A 26 21.87 19.01 2.01
C GLY A 26 21.54 19.25 0.54
N VAL A 27 20.46 18.62 0.04
CA VAL A 27 19.98 18.84 -1.33
C VAL A 27 19.25 20.18 -1.42
N ARG A 28 19.55 20.97 -2.46
CA ARG A 28 18.91 22.28 -2.70
C ARG A 28 17.50 22.09 -3.24
N LEU A 29 16.53 22.72 -2.58
CA LEU A 29 15.12 22.64 -2.95
C LEU A 29 14.59 24.01 -3.39
N GLY A 30 13.64 24.00 -4.36
CA GLY A 30 12.96 25.23 -4.81
C GLY A 30 13.74 26.06 -5.82
N GLU A 31 14.71 25.48 -6.51
CA GLU A 31 15.50 26.15 -7.54
C GLU A 31 14.64 26.52 -8.76
N ASP A 32 14.94 27.66 -9.40
CA ASP A 32 14.27 28.09 -10.63
C ASP A 32 14.64 27.16 -11.80
N GLU A 33 15.89 26.68 -11.83
CA GLU A 33 16.42 25.74 -12.81
C GLU A 33 16.85 24.43 -12.12
N PRO A 34 15.89 23.57 -11.73
CA PRO A 34 16.22 22.31 -11.05
C PRO A 34 16.78 21.29 -12.03
N GLU A 35 17.70 20.45 -11.58
CA GLU A 35 18.15 19.28 -12.35
C GLU A 35 17.12 18.16 -12.37
N LEU A 36 16.26 18.08 -11.31
CA LEU A 36 15.16 17.12 -11.22
C LEU A 36 13.88 17.77 -10.68
N VAL A 37 12.76 17.49 -11.35
CA VAL A 37 11.41 17.84 -10.88
C VAL A 37 10.72 16.56 -10.42
N LEU A 38 10.40 16.45 -9.12
CA LEU A 38 9.72 15.30 -8.54
C LEU A 38 8.23 15.61 -8.31
N LEU A 39 7.35 14.84 -8.93
CA LEU A 39 5.89 14.99 -8.86
C LEU A 39 5.32 14.16 -7.72
N CYS A 40 5.01 14.80 -6.59
CA CYS A 40 4.31 14.23 -5.44
C CYS A 40 2.83 14.67 -5.42
N VAL A 41 2.18 14.62 -6.56
CA VAL A 41 0.79 15.03 -6.78
C VAL A 41 -0.13 13.81 -6.91
N PRO A 42 -1.47 13.95 -6.78
CA PRO A 42 -2.39 12.87 -7.08
C PRO A 42 -2.20 12.32 -8.49
N ASP A 43 -2.34 11.00 -8.67
CA ASP A 43 -2.05 10.29 -9.92
C ASP A 43 -2.74 10.94 -11.14
N ARG A 44 -4.01 11.31 -10.99
CA ARG A 44 -4.79 12.00 -12.05
C ARG A 44 -4.23 13.35 -12.49
N ALA A 45 -3.34 13.95 -11.71
CA ALA A 45 -2.75 15.25 -12.02
C ALA A 45 -1.35 15.14 -12.64
N ILE A 46 -0.72 13.95 -12.62
CA ILE A 46 0.67 13.77 -13.04
C ILE A 46 0.87 14.23 -14.48
N ALA A 47 0.06 13.74 -15.42
CA ALA A 47 0.18 14.08 -16.84
C ALA A 47 -0.02 15.59 -17.11
N ASP A 48 -0.98 16.22 -16.45
CA ASP A 48 -1.23 17.66 -16.62
C ASP A 48 -0.12 18.52 -16.03
N VAL A 49 0.49 18.08 -14.94
CA VAL A 49 1.63 18.77 -14.32
C VAL A 49 2.88 18.57 -15.15
N ALA A 50 3.15 17.35 -15.62
CA ALA A 50 4.30 17.03 -16.46
C ALA A 50 4.33 17.90 -17.72
N ARG A 51 3.22 18.04 -18.44
CA ARG A 51 3.11 18.88 -19.65
C ARG A 51 3.42 20.37 -19.45
N ARG A 52 3.41 20.87 -18.19
CA ARG A 52 3.71 22.27 -17.86
C ARG A 52 5.18 22.49 -17.47
N ILE A 53 5.95 21.43 -17.40
CA ILE A 53 7.38 21.52 -17.12
C ILE A 53 8.11 21.70 -18.44
N GLU A 54 8.92 22.74 -18.53
CA GLU A 54 9.77 22.95 -19.72
C GLU A 54 10.80 21.82 -19.84
N PRO A 55 11.12 21.37 -21.06
CA PRO A 55 12.16 20.38 -21.29
C PRO A 55 13.51 20.79 -20.73
N GLY A 56 14.27 19.83 -20.22
CA GLY A 56 15.61 20.04 -19.69
C GLY A 56 15.92 19.23 -18.43
N PRO A 57 15.19 19.40 -17.33
CA PRO A 57 15.41 18.62 -16.14
C PRO A 57 14.97 17.16 -16.30
N TRP A 58 15.44 16.29 -15.41
CA TRP A 58 14.78 15.01 -15.17
C TRP A 58 13.38 15.25 -14.59
N VAL A 59 12.42 14.41 -14.99
CA VAL A 59 11.06 14.45 -14.42
C VAL A 59 10.70 13.08 -13.88
N ALA A 60 10.29 13.03 -12.62
CA ALA A 60 9.90 11.79 -12.00
C ALA A 60 8.57 11.93 -11.23
N HIS A 61 7.84 10.83 -11.07
CA HIS A 61 6.66 10.77 -10.22
C HIS A 61 6.80 9.70 -9.13
N VAL A 62 6.01 9.85 -8.04
CA VAL A 62 5.99 8.89 -6.92
C VAL A 62 4.76 7.97 -6.92
N SER A 63 4.04 7.88 -8.03
CA SER A 63 2.86 7.00 -8.15
C SER A 63 3.26 5.53 -8.32
N GLY A 64 2.53 4.64 -7.66
CA GLY A 64 2.68 3.20 -7.83
C GLY A 64 1.95 2.62 -9.04
N ALA A 65 0.90 3.32 -9.52
CA ALA A 65 0.02 2.83 -10.57
C ALA A 65 0.22 3.52 -11.92
N THR A 66 0.66 4.80 -11.91
CA THR A 66 0.76 5.61 -13.12
C THR A 66 1.93 5.19 -13.99
N PRO A 67 1.73 4.93 -15.31
CA PRO A 67 2.81 4.53 -16.21
C PRO A 67 3.75 5.70 -16.54
N LEU A 68 4.95 5.38 -17.03
CA LEU A 68 5.94 6.39 -17.43
C LEU A 68 5.45 7.31 -18.54
N SER A 69 4.57 6.84 -19.43
CA SER A 69 3.96 7.65 -20.49
C SER A 69 3.18 8.86 -19.98
N ALA A 70 2.76 8.84 -18.71
CA ALA A 70 2.15 10.03 -18.08
C ALA A 70 3.12 11.20 -17.92
N LEU A 71 4.42 10.97 -18.08
CA LEU A 71 5.46 11.99 -18.08
C LEU A 71 5.79 12.53 -19.48
N ASP A 72 5.09 12.09 -20.54
CA ASP A 72 5.29 12.64 -21.88
C ASP A 72 5.06 14.15 -21.90
N PRO A 73 5.89 14.93 -22.66
CA PRO A 73 6.88 14.49 -23.65
C PRO A 73 8.33 14.35 -23.11
N HIS A 74 8.54 14.24 -21.79
CA HIS A 74 9.88 14.19 -21.22
C HIS A 74 10.57 12.86 -21.52
N GLU A 75 11.73 12.88 -22.18
CA GLU A 75 12.58 11.71 -22.43
C GLU A 75 13.42 11.37 -21.18
N ARG A 76 13.88 12.37 -20.44
CA ARG A 76 14.61 12.23 -19.16
C ARG A 76 13.60 12.02 -18.02
N ARG A 77 13.19 10.77 -17.82
CA ARG A 77 12.10 10.43 -16.89
C ARG A 77 12.31 9.10 -16.17
N PHE A 78 11.70 8.98 -14.98
CA PHE A 78 11.57 7.72 -14.27
C PHE A 78 10.40 7.78 -13.27
N GLY A 79 9.99 6.61 -12.79
CA GLY A 79 9.05 6.47 -11.67
C GLY A 79 9.78 5.96 -10.43
N MET A 80 9.49 6.54 -9.26
CA MET A 80 10.00 6.05 -7.98
C MET A 80 8.84 5.98 -6.98
N HIS A 81 8.33 4.80 -6.71
CA HIS A 81 7.22 4.63 -5.77
C HIS A 81 7.69 4.09 -4.42
N PRO A 82 7.74 4.91 -3.36
CA PRO A 82 7.97 4.43 -2.01
C PRO A 82 6.79 3.54 -1.57
N LEU A 83 7.05 2.26 -1.33
CA LEU A 83 6.05 1.29 -0.87
C LEU A 83 5.80 1.46 0.63
N GLN A 84 5.05 2.50 0.98
CA GLN A 84 4.80 2.90 2.35
C GLN A 84 3.46 3.62 2.50
N SER A 85 2.82 3.44 3.64
CA SER A 85 1.63 4.19 4.04
C SER A 85 2.04 5.48 4.77
N PHE A 86 1.97 6.61 4.06
CA PHE A 86 2.38 7.90 4.59
C PHE A 86 1.30 8.61 5.40
N SER A 87 1.69 9.13 6.57
CA SER A 87 0.86 9.99 7.43
C SER A 87 1.42 11.42 7.45
N LYS A 88 0.54 12.42 7.59
CA LYS A 88 0.95 13.82 7.80
C LYS A 88 1.47 14.09 9.23
N THR A 89 1.18 13.21 10.17
CA THR A 89 1.55 13.34 11.58
C THR A 89 2.92 12.73 11.90
N ARG A 90 3.56 12.11 10.91
CA ARG A 90 4.89 11.50 11.01
C ARG A 90 5.86 12.22 10.10
N GLY A 91 7.14 12.22 10.48
CA GLY A 91 8.22 12.88 9.76
C GLY A 91 8.86 12.02 8.66
N PRO A 92 10.08 12.38 8.22
CA PRO A 92 10.81 11.68 7.17
C PRO A 92 11.24 10.26 7.55
N GLU A 93 11.22 9.89 8.83
CA GLU A 93 11.51 8.52 9.31
C GLU A 93 10.58 7.47 8.69
N GLN A 94 9.44 7.86 8.11
CA GLN A 94 8.56 6.99 7.34
C GLN A 94 9.24 6.38 6.11
N LEU A 95 10.29 7.02 5.61
CA LEU A 95 11.08 6.55 4.47
C LEU A 95 12.10 5.48 4.89
N ASP A 96 12.50 5.46 6.18
CA ASP A 96 13.60 4.63 6.63
C ASP A 96 13.37 3.15 6.35
N ARG A 97 14.23 2.59 5.48
CA ARG A 97 14.25 1.17 5.10
C ARG A 97 12.98 0.66 4.41
N ALA A 98 12.02 1.53 4.05
CA ALA A 98 10.92 1.14 3.19
C ALA A 98 11.45 0.80 1.78
N TRP A 99 10.75 -0.07 1.06
CA TRP A 99 11.10 -0.40 -0.32
C TRP A 99 10.63 0.69 -1.28
N ALA A 100 11.34 0.83 -2.40
CA ALA A 100 10.95 1.74 -3.48
C ALA A 100 11.04 1.03 -4.83
N ALA A 101 9.92 0.98 -5.54
CA ALA A 101 9.90 0.49 -6.92
C ALA A 101 10.41 1.58 -7.86
N ILE A 102 11.43 1.26 -8.65
CA ILE A 102 12.00 2.12 -9.68
C ILE A 102 11.59 1.59 -11.04
N THR A 103 10.96 2.45 -11.83
CA THR A 103 10.62 2.18 -13.22
C THR A 103 11.35 3.18 -14.10
N ALA A 104 12.12 2.72 -15.05
CA ALA A 104 12.98 3.56 -15.88
C ALA A 104 13.14 2.98 -17.29
N GLU A 105 13.42 3.86 -18.25
CA GLU A 105 13.82 3.49 -19.62
C GLU A 105 15.31 3.83 -19.78
N GLY A 106 16.15 2.80 -19.72
CA GLY A 106 17.61 2.90 -19.84
C GLY A 106 18.36 3.08 -18.50
N ASP A 107 19.66 2.84 -18.58
CA ASP A 107 20.52 2.73 -17.39
C ASP A 107 20.67 4.04 -16.63
N GLU A 108 20.77 5.19 -17.33
CA GLU A 108 20.94 6.50 -16.67
C GLU A 108 19.74 6.85 -15.78
N ALA A 109 18.51 6.62 -16.30
CA ALA A 109 17.28 6.87 -15.56
C ALA A 109 17.14 5.92 -14.36
N ARG A 110 17.48 4.63 -14.57
CA ARG A 110 17.49 3.62 -13.51
C ARG A 110 18.46 4.01 -12.40
N ASP A 111 19.72 4.30 -12.74
CA ASP A 111 20.76 4.61 -11.77
C ASP A 111 20.44 5.88 -10.98
N LEU A 112 19.83 6.88 -11.63
CA LEU A 112 19.33 8.07 -10.96
C LEU A 112 18.19 7.75 -9.98
N GLY A 113 17.24 6.90 -10.39
CA GLY A 113 16.13 6.47 -9.53
C GLY A 113 16.62 5.70 -8.30
N PHE A 114 17.61 4.80 -8.47
CA PHE A 114 18.25 4.08 -7.37
C PHE A 114 18.96 5.03 -6.41
N TRP A 115 19.80 5.92 -6.93
CA TRP A 115 20.50 6.92 -6.14
C TRP A 115 19.52 7.80 -5.34
N LEU A 116 18.42 8.26 -5.95
CA LEU A 116 17.42 9.06 -5.25
C LEU A 116 16.76 8.26 -4.12
N ALA A 117 16.36 7.03 -4.38
CA ALA A 117 15.75 6.17 -3.37
C ALA A 117 16.71 5.94 -2.18
N GLU A 118 17.97 5.62 -2.43
CA GLU A 118 18.99 5.44 -1.39
C GLU A 118 19.26 6.73 -0.60
N THR A 119 19.32 7.87 -1.29
CA THR A 119 19.45 9.20 -0.65
C THR A 119 18.28 9.46 0.31
N LEU A 120 17.09 9.01 -0.01
CA LEU A 120 15.91 9.11 0.84
C LEU A 120 15.90 8.08 1.99
N GLY A 121 16.81 7.11 2.00
CA GLY A 121 16.87 6.02 2.99
C GLY A 121 15.98 4.83 2.63
N LEU A 122 15.50 4.77 1.39
CA LEU A 122 14.70 3.68 0.84
C LEU A 122 15.60 2.54 0.31
N ARG A 123 15.00 1.38 0.09
CA ARG A 123 15.62 0.20 -0.55
C ARG A 123 15.06 0.07 -1.97
N PRO A 124 15.80 0.46 -3.02
CA PRO A 124 15.31 0.39 -4.37
C PRO A 124 15.25 -1.04 -4.91
N PHE A 125 14.31 -1.29 -5.81
CA PHE A 125 14.26 -2.44 -6.70
C PHE A 125 13.64 -2.03 -8.04
N GLU A 126 13.99 -2.74 -9.10
CA GLU A 126 13.42 -2.48 -10.43
C GLU A 126 12.01 -3.03 -10.55
N LEU A 127 11.16 -2.28 -11.25
CA LEU A 127 9.79 -2.67 -11.59
C LEU A 127 9.50 -2.27 -13.03
N ASP A 128 9.14 -3.23 -13.85
CA ASP A 128 8.68 -2.97 -15.22
C ASP A 128 7.39 -2.15 -15.22
N ASP A 129 7.29 -1.21 -16.15
CA ASP A 129 6.10 -0.36 -16.30
C ASP A 129 4.82 -1.17 -16.52
N ALA A 130 4.89 -2.27 -17.28
CA ALA A 130 3.78 -3.20 -17.51
C ALA A 130 3.32 -3.93 -16.22
N SER A 131 4.18 -4.05 -15.22
CA SER A 131 3.90 -4.74 -13.95
C SER A 131 3.28 -3.84 -12.88
N ARG A 132 3.19 -2.53 -13.11
CA ARG A 132 2.73 -1.55 -12.11
C ARG A 132 1.33 -1.84 -11.57
N ALA A 133 0.40 -2.26 -12.44
CA ALA A 133 -0.97 -2.54 -12.02
C ALA A 133 -1.04 -3.68 -10.99
N ALA A 134 -0.34 -4.79 -11.25
CA ALA A 134 -0.28 -5.93 -10.32
C ALA A 134 0.44 -5.56 -9.02
N TYR A 135 1.58 -4.87 -9.13
CA TYR A 135 2.33 -4.37 -7.98
C TYR A 135 1.48 -3.46 -7.08
N HIS A 136 0.80 -2.47 -7.68
CA HIS A 136 -0.03 -1.53 -6.93
C HIS A 136 -1.26 -2.20 -6.31
N ALA A 137 -1.86 -3.19 -7.01
CA ALA A 137 -2.93 -3.99 -6.43
C ALA A 137 -2.47 -4.76 -5.18
N GLY A 138 -1.28 -5.37 -5.22
CA GLY A 138 -0.68 -6.01 -4.05
C GLY A 138 -0.47 -5.04 -2.89
N ALA A 139 0.04 -3.83 -3.18
CA ALA A 139 0.21 -2.78 -2.20
C ALA A 139 -1.12 -2.34 -1.57
N ALA A 140 -2.18 -2.20 -2.38
CA ALA A 140 -3.52 -1.84 -1.92
C ALA A 140 -4.12 -2.94 -1.02
N VAL A 141 -3.96 -4.21 -1.38
CA VAL A 141 -4.38 -5.34 -0.55
C VAL A 141 -3.68 -5.31 0.80
N ALA A 142 -2.37 -5.15 0.82
CA ALA A 142 -1.58 -5.16 2.06
C ALA A 142 -1.80 -3.93 2.95
N SER A 143 -2.29 -2.82 2.41
CA SER A 143 -2.49 -1.57 3.14
C SER A 143 -3.96 -1.21 3.32
N ASN A 144 -4.67 -0.90 2.25
CA ASN A 144 -6.05 -0.39 2.33
C ASN A 144 -7.03 -1.46 2.82
N TYR A 145 -6.89 -2.70 2.33
CA TYR A 145 -7.78 -3.77 2.78
C TYR A 145 -7.48 -4.23 4.21
N LEU A 146 -6.24 -4.05 4.69
CA LEU A 146 -5.95 -4.23 6.11
C LEU A 146 -6.76 -3.25 6.98
N VAL A 147 -6.96 -2.00 6.52
CA VAL A 147 -7.84 -1.02 7.22
C VAL A 147 -9.29 -1.49 7.20
N THR A 148 -9.77 -2.01 6.07
CA THR A 148 -11.13 -2.57 5.94
C THR A 148 -11.32 -3.77 6.87
N LEU A 149 -10.36 -4.70 6.91
CA LEU A 149 -10.40 -5.86 7.79
C LEU A 149 -10.43 -5.46 9.27
N ARG A 150 -9.62 -4.46 9.64
CA ARG A 150 -9.63 -3.92 11.00
C ARG A 150 -10.98 -3.29 11.37
N ALA A 151 -11.60 -2.57 10.44
CA ALA A 151 -12.93 -1.98 10.67
C ALA A 151 -14.01 -3.06 10.86
N ALA A 152 -14.03 -4.08 9.98
CA ALA A 152 -14.96 -5.21 10.10
C ALA A 152 -14.77 -5.98 11.42
N ALA A 153 -13.52 -6.31 11.77
CA ALA A 153 -13.22 -6.98 13.03
C ALA A 153 -13.59 -6.10 14.25
N GLY A 154 -13.39 -4.77 14.14
CA GLY A 154 -13.76 -3.82 15.20
C GLY A 154 -15.25 -3.82 15.49
N SER A 155 -16.08 -3.83 14.44
CA SER A 155 -17.54 -3.85 14.62
C SER A 155 -18.05 -5.15 15.25
N LEU A 156 -17.37 -6.28 15.03
CA LEU A 156 -17.67 -7.55 15.70
C LEU A 156 -17.26 -7.53 17.17
N LEU A 157 -16.12 -6.90 17.50
CA LEU A 157 -15.72 -6.73 18.90
C LEU A 157 -16.72 -5.83 19.65
N GLU A 158 -17.16 -4.73 19.04
CA GLU A 158 -18.18 -3.83 19.59
C GLU A 158 -19.49 -4.57 19.87
N ALA A 159 -19.95 -5.43 18.96
CA ALA A 159 -21.13 -6.27 19.17
C ALA A 159 -20.96 -7.23 20.37
N ALA A 160 -19.74 -7.69 20.61
CA ALA A 160 -19.39 -8.52 21.76
C ALA A 160 -19.12 -7.71 23.05
N GLY A 161 -19.24 -6.39 23.03
CA GLY A 161 -18.93 -5.51 24.17
C GLY A 161 -17.43 -5.35 24.46
N ALA A 162 -16.57 -5.70 23.49
CA ALA A 162 -15.11 -5.58 23.62
C ALA A 162 -14.57 -4.34 22.91
N PRO A 163 -13.49 -3.70 23.41
CA PRO A 163 -12.94 -2.50 22.80
C PRO A 163 -12.20 -2.82 21.49
N PRO A 164 -12.50 -2.11 20.37
CA PRO A 164 -11.81 -2.34 19.07
C PRO A 164 -10.29 -2.12 19.10
N GLU A 165 -9.81 -1.33 20.05
CA GLU A 165 -8.37 -1.06 20.25
C GLU A 165 -7.59 -2.33 20.59
N ALA A 166 -8.24 -3.34 21.17
CA ALA A 166 -7.66 -4.66 21.47
C ALA A 166 -7.16 -5.40 20.20
N LEU A 167 -7.63 -5.03 19.02
CA LEU A 167 -7.13 -5.58 17.75
C LEU A 167 -5.71 -5.13 17.42
N SER A 168 -5.27 -3.96 17.86
CA SER A 168 -3.97 -3.41 17.46
C SER A 168 -2.78 -4.29 17.85
N PRO A 169 -2.66 -4.76 19.10
CA PRO A 169 -1.61 -5.71 19.48
C PRO A 169 -1.78 -7.08 18.83
N LEU A 170 -3.02 -7.56 18.61
CA LEU A 170 -3.26 -8.82 17.88
C LEU A 170 -2.74 -8.78 16.45
N MET A 171 -3.09 -7.71 15.70
CA MET A 171 -2.65 -7.53 14.30
C MET A 171 -1.11 -7.38 14.21
N ARG A 172 -0.50 -6.69 15.17
CA ARG A 172 0.96 -6.58 15.26
C ARG A 172 1.60 -7.95 15.46
N GLY A 173 1.05 -8.77 16.35
CA GLY A 173 1.54 -10.11 16.59
C GLY A 173 1.52 -11.00 15.34
N VAL A 174 0.51 -10.87 14.48
CA VAL A 174 0.48 -11.60 13.18
C VAL A 174 1.69 -11.24 12.31
N ILE A 175 2.05 -9.94 12.23
CA ILE A 175 3.21 -9.47 11.47
C ILE A 175 4.52 -9.97 12.11
N GLU A 176 4.67 -9.83 13.42
CA GLU A 176 5.86 -10.20 14.18
C GLU A 176 6.12 -11.72 14.16
N ASN A 177 5.06 -12.53 14.10
CA ASN A 177 5.13 -13.99 13.96
C ASN A 177 5.28 -14.46 12.49
N GLY A 178 5.58 -13.55 11.54
CA GLY A 178 5.83 -13.88 10.14
C GLY A 178 4.60 -14.36 9.38
N PHE A 179 3.40 -13.89 9.76
CA PHE A 179 2.11 -14.26 9.15
C PHE A 179 1.77 -15.75 9.28
N GLU A 180 2.23 -16.41 10.34
CA GLU A 180 1.83 -17.79 10.62
C GLU A 180 0.31 -17.90 10.78
N LEU A 181 -0.30 -18.77 9.97
CA LEU A 181 -1.75 -18.96 9.99
C LEU A 181 -2.16 -19.83 11.18
N THR A 182 -2.90 -19.24 12.09
CA THR A 182 -3.48 -19.90 13.26
C THR A 182 -5.00 -19.77 13.22
N GLY A 183 -5.70 -20.41 14.12
CA GLY A 183 -7.15 -20.23 14.26
C GLY A 183 -7.96 -21.45 13.78
N PRO A 184 -9.30 -21.35 13.78
CA PRO A 184 -10.18 -22.50 13.58
C PRO A 184 -10.06 -23.11 12.17
N ILE A 185 -9.98 -22.27 11.13
CA ILE A 185 -9.88 -22.75 9.74
C ILE A 185 -8.58 -23.52 9.51
N ALA A 186 -7.45 -23.02 10.01
CA ALA A 186 -6.17 -23.73 9.89
C ALA A 186 -6.19 -25.13 10.53
N ARG A 187 -7.03 -25.31 11.55
CA ARG A 187 -7.19 -26.59 12.27
C ARG A 187 -8.37 -27.43 11.78
N GLY A 188 -9.12 -26.97 10.78
CA GLY A 188 -10.34 -27.65 10.31
C GLY A 188 -11.50 -27.61 11.31
N ASP A 189 -11.52 -26.69 12.27
CA ASP A 189 -12.58 -26.53 13.27
C ASP A 189 -13.78 -25.77 12.68
N TRP A 190 -14.49 -26.44 11.80
CA TRP A 190 -15.64 -25.87 11.10
C TRP A 190 -16.83 -25.57 12.03
N GLY A 191 -16.96 -26.30 13.15
CA GLY A 191 -17.98 -26.00 14.14
C GLY A 191 -17.80 -24.62 14.78
N THR A 192 -16.57 -24.16 14.98
CA THR A 192 -16.32 -22.79 15.43
C THR A 192 -16.65 -21.76 14.33
N VAL A 193 -16.34 -22.06 13.07
CA VAL A 193 -16.68 -21.19 11.93
C VAL A 193 -18.20 -21.05 11.77
N GLU A 194 -18.96 -22.13 11.94
CA GLU A 194 -20.43 -22.12 11.93
C GLU A 194 -20.99 -21.20 13.04
N ARG A 195 -20.44 -21.26 14.25
CA ARG A 195 -20.85 -20.36 15.35
C ARG A 195 -20.54 -18.90 15.05
N HIS A 196 -19.40 -18.61 14.42
CA HIS A 196 -19.07 -17.25 13.99
C HIS A 196 -20.10 -16.73 12.99
N LEU A 197 -20.45 -17.53 11.97
CA LEU A 197 -21.43 -17.14 10.98
C LEU A 197 -22.82 -16.93 11.56
N ALA A 198 -23.23 -17.74 12.53
CA ALA A 198 -24.52 -17.57 13.22
C ALA A 198 -24.59 -16.19 13.90
N VAL A 199 -23.55 -15.83 14.65
CA VAL A 199 -23.48 -14.52 15.33
C VAL A 199 -23.38 -13.37 14.32
N ILE A 200 -22.61 -13.53 13.24
CA ILE A 200 -22.48 -12.48 12.20
C ILE A 200 -23.84 -12.23 11.55
N ARG A 201 -24.60 -13.26 11.22
CA ARG A 201 -25.94 -13.15 10.63
C ARG A 201 -26.93 -12.43 11.56
N GLU A 202 -26.78 -12.59 12.86
CA GLU A 202 -27.64 -11.96 13.87
C GLU A 202 -27.22 -10.51 14.13
N GLU A 203 -25.94 -10.25 14.36
CA GLU A 203 -25.45 -8.97 14.89
C GLU A 203 -24.89 -8.02 13.81
N ARG A 204 -24.34 -8.57 12.72
CA ARG A 204 -23.66 -7.83 11.64
C ARG A 204 -23.85 -8.51 10.27
N PRO A 205 -25.10 -8.65 9.80
CA PRO A 205 -25.41 -9.41 8.59
C PRO A 205 -24.67 -8.86 7.34
N GLU A 206 -24.33 -7.60 7.32
CA GLU A 206 -23.55 -6.97 6.25
C GLU A 206 -22.11 -7.52 6.11
N LEU A 207 -21.61 -8.22 7.12
CA LEU A 207 -20.27 -8.84 7.10
C LEU A 207 -20.27 -10.29 6.69
N GLU A 208 -21.44 -10.92 6.49
CA GLU A 208 -21.53 -12.36 6.18
C GLU A 208 -20.76 -12.73 4.90
N GLU A 209 -21.00 -11.98 3.81
CA GLU A 209 -20.32 -12.22 2.53
C GLU A 209 -18.81 -12.06 2.65
N LEU A 210 -18.36 -10.97 3.28
CA LEU A 210 -16.95 -10.73 3.51
C LEU A 210 -16.31 -11.87 4.33
N TYR A 211 -16.98 -12.32 5.38
CA TYR A 211 -16.47 -13.39 6.22
C TYR A 211 -16.35 -14.72 5.44
N LEU A 212 -17.34 -15.05 4.61
CA LEU A 212 -17.34 -16.27 3.79
C LEU A 212 -16.20 -16.25 2.76
N VAL A 213 -16.02 -15.15 2.04
CA VAL A 213 -14.94 -15.00 1.03
C VAL A 213 -13.56 -15.14 1.71
N LEU A 214 -13.38 -14.50 2.88
CA LEU A 214 -12.14 -14.61 3.63
C LEU A 214 -11.93 -16.02 4.19
N ALA A 215 -12.99 -16.70 4.63
CA ALA A 215 -12.91 -18.08 5.13
C ALA A 215 -12.47 -19.04 4.02
N GLU A 216 -13.03 -18.90 2.81
CA GLU A 216 -12.64 -19.70 1.64
C GLU A 216 -11.17 -19.46 1.26
N ALA A 217 -10.76 -18.21 1.14
CA ALA A 217 -9.37 -17.84 0.85
C ALA A 217 -8.40 -18.38 1.92
N THR A 218 -8.79 -18.30 3.20
CA THR A 218 -8.00 -18.82 4.32
C THR A 218 -7.89 -20.33 4.28
N ALA A 219 -8.98 -21.04 3.95
CA ALA A 219 -8.98 -22.48 3.80
C ALA A 219 -8.03 -22.93 2.68
N ALA A 220 -8.04 -22.24 1.54
CA ALA A 220 -7.11 -22.53 0.44
C ALA A 220 -5.64 -22.36 0.86
N ILE A 221 -5.29 -21.30 1.61
CA ILE A 221 -3.94 -21.10 2.16
C ILE A 221 -3.57 -22.20 3.15
N ALA A 222 -4.53 -22.66 3.97
CA ALA A 222 -4.34 -23.73 4.97
C ALA A 222 -4.31 -25.14 4.39
N GLY A 223 -4.60 -25.33 3.09
CA GLY A 223 -4.78 -26.65 2.48
C GLY A 223 -5.99 -27.41 3.03
N GLN A 224 -7.01 -26.68 3.49
CA GLN A 224 -8.25 -27.24 4.03
C GLN A 224 -9.37 -27.17 2.98
N GLU A 225 -10.23 -28.18 2.96
CA GLU A 225 -11.47 -28.15 2.17
C GLU A 225 -12.60 -27.53 2.98
N MET A 226 -13.20 -26.47 2.44
CA MET A 226 -14.34 -25.82 3.06
C MET A 226 -15.62 -26.66 2.81
N PRO A 227 -16.39 -27.03 3.87
CA PRO A 227 -17.61 -27.82 3.72
C PRO A 227 -18.72 -27.03 3.03
N SER A 228 -18.85 -27.18 1.70
CA SER A 228 -19.73 -26.39 0.83
C SER A 228 -21.21 -26.37 1.25
N ASN A 229 -21.72 -27.44 1.86
CA ASN A 229 -23.14 -27.59 2.21
C ASN A 229 -23.52 -27.14 3.64
N ARG A 230 -22.54 -26.93 4.54
CA ARG A 230 -22.80 -26.57 5.93
C ARG A 230 -22.79 -25.06 6.22
N LEU A 231 -21.90 -24.35 5.51
CA LEU A 231 -21.71 -22.92 5.76
C LEU A 231 -22.67 -22.04 4.95
N LEU A 232 -23.14 -22.53 3.78
CA LEU A 232 -24.04 -21.78 2.90
C LEU A 232 -25.52 -21.94 3.26
N LEU A 233 -25.91 -23.09 3.86
CA LEU A 233 -27.26 -23.30 4.35
C LEU A 233 -27.30 -22.82 5.80
N GLY A 234 -27.69 -21.54 6.01
CA GLY A 234 -28.10 -21.11 7.34
C GLY A 234 -29.01 -22.19 7.95
N SER A 235 -28.89 -22.45 9.25
CA SER A 235 -29.73 -23.34 10.03
C SER A 235 -31.21 -22.92 9.97
N GLY A 236 -31.75 -22.89 8.75
CA GLY A 236 -33.16 -22.75 8.44
C GLY A 236 -33.79 -24.14 8.40
N GLY A 237 -34.31 -24.61 9.51
CA GLY A 237 -35.18 -25.75 9.47
C GLY A 237 -35.00 -26.83 10.54
N ALA A 238 -35.25 -26.47 11.78
CA ALA A 238 -35.90 -27.43 12.69
C ALA A 238 -36.99 -26.64 13.43
N ARG A 239 -38.21 -26.72 12.89
CA ARG A 239 -39.41 -26.51 13.67
C ARG A 239 -39.88 -27.89 14.12
#